data_1a7872bc5baac7bc666816764fbac1a3
#
_entry.id   1a7872bc5baac7bc666816764fbac1a3
#
_cell.length_a   1.000
_cell.length_b   1.000
_cell.length_c   1.000
_cell.angle_alpha   90.00
_cell.angle_beta   90.00
_cell.angle_gamma   90.00
#
_symmetry.space_group_name_H-M   'P 1'
#
loop_
_entity.id
_entity.type
_entity.pdbx_description
1 polymer ?
#
loop_
_entity_poly.entity_id
_entity_poly.type
_entity_poly.pdbx_seq_one_letter_code
_entity_poly.pdbx_strand_id
1 'polypeptide(L)'
;MTRPVVRIVWDAGADRALPLPSYETPGSAGADLRANLAEEDRRTGFTLDPMHRAVVPTGLRVEIPPGFEMQIRPRSGLALKHGITLPNTPGTIDSDYRGPLGVALINLGAEPYTVHHGDRIAQAVIAPVVQAGFEEVEALGETARGSGGFGSTGKR
;
A
#
# COMPACT_ATOMS: atom_id res chain seq x y z
N MET A 1 -3.39 24.87 -3.22
CA MET A 1 -2.91 23.98 -2.14
C MET A 1 -1.45 23.67 -2.39
N THR A 2 -0.57 23.85 -1.41
CA THR A 2 0.83 23.44 -1.51
C THR A 2 0.92 21.92 -1.59
N ARG A 3 1.73 21.40 -2.51
CA ARG A 3 1.98 19.96 -2.68
C ARG A 3 2.59 19.40 -1.39
N PRO A 4 2.02 18.34 -0.76
CA PRO A 4 2.64 17.72 0.41
C PRO A 4 4.01 17.15 0.05
N VAL A 5 4.97 17.25 0.97
CA VAL A 5 6.32 16.69 0.80
C VAL A 5 6.49 15.54 1.78
N VAL A 6 6.71 14.34 1.26
CA VAL A 6 7.11 13.17 2.04
C VAL A 6 8.63 13.11 2.07
N ARG A 7 9.20 13.13 3.28
CA ARG A 7 10.64 12.96 3.46
C ARG A 7 10.97 11.48 3.54
N ILE A 8 12.10 11.08 2.96
CA ILE A 8 12.49 9.68 2.83
C ILE A 8 13.93 9.52 3.28
N VAL A 9 14.20 8.44 4.03
CA VAL A 9 15.56 7.96 4.30
C VAL A 9 15.65 6.49 3.90
N TRP A 10 16.84 6.07 3.50
CA TRP A 10 17.13 4.67 3.25
C TRP A 10 17.33 3.92 4.57
N ASP A 11 16.79 2.73 4.65
CA ASP A 11 17.04 1.83 5.77
C ASP A 11 18.45 1.25 5.71
N ALA A 12 18.94 0.75 6.83
CA ALA A 12 20.26 0.10 6.89
C ALA A 12 20.29 -1.13 5.95
N GLY A 13 21.35 -1.25 5.15
CA GLY A 13 21.52 -2.34 4.20
C GLY A 13 20.70 -2.21 2.91
N ALA A 14 19.89 -1.16 2.76
CA ALA A 14 19.14 -0.93 1.51
C ALA A 14 20.09 -0.63 0.33
N ASP A 15 19.71 -1.14 -0.84
CA ASP A 15 20.38 -0.74 -2.09
C ASP A 15 19.88 0.64 -2.50
N ARG A 16 20.77 1.63 -2.40
CA ARG A 16 20.52 3.02 -2.75
C ARG A 16 20.61 3.32 -4.24
N ALA A 17 21.00 2.32 -5.06
CA ALA A 17 21.00 2.45 -6.52
C ALA A 17 19.58 2.37 -7.10
N LEU A 18 18.62 1.80 -6.35
CA LEU A 18 17.22 1.81 -6.76
C LEU A 18 16.64 3.22 -6.70
N PRO A 19 15.74 3.58 -7.64
CA PRO A 19 15.10 4.89 -7.62
C PRO A 19 14.13 5.02 -6.44
N LEU A 20 13.98 6.24 -5.92
CA LEU A 20 12.91 6.60 -4.99
C LEU A 20 11.53 6.44 -5.66
N PRO A 21 10.44 6.35 -4.87
CA PRO A 21 9.09 6.31 -5.40
C PRO A 21 8.83 7.44 -6.38
N SER A 22 8.28 7.13 -7.55
CA SER A 22 8.04 8.09 -8.61
C SER A 22 6.68 7.89 -9.25
N TYR A 23 6.09 8.98 -9.74
CA TYR A 23 4.89 8.95 -10.57
C TYR A 23 5.31 8.74 -12.01
N GLU A 24 4.79 7.71 -12.66
CA GLU A 24 5.16 7.34 -14.03
C GLU A 24 4.61 8.32 -15.09
N THR A 25 3.50 9.01 -14.77
CA THR A 25 2.92 10.04 -15.62
C THR A 25 2.45 11.24 -14.80
N PRO A 26 2.29 12.44 -15.40
CA PRO A 26 1.78 13.62 -14.68
C PRO A 26 0.40 13.44 -14.04
N GLY A 27 -0.40 12.50 -14.54
CA GLY A 27 -1.74 12.19 -14.02
C GLY A 27 -1.79 10.98 -13.09
N SER A 28 -0.67 10.32 -12.80
CA SER A 28 -0.63 9.17 -11.91
C SER A 28 -1.05 9.56 -10.49
N ALA A 29 -1.96 8.80 -9.88
CA ALA A 29 -2.34 8.95 -8.48
C ALA A 29 -1.37 8.25 -7.53
N GLY A 30 -0.77 7.14 -7.96
CA GLY A 30 0.16 6.34 -7.19
C GLY A 30 1.60 6.49 -7.66
N ALA A 31 2.53 6.58 -6.71
CA ALA A 31 3.96 6.48 -6.95
C ALA A 31 4.39 5.02 -6.78
N ASP A 32 5.14 4.47 -7.73
CA ASP A 32 5.58 3.08 -7.69
C ASP A 32 6.53 2.82 -6.52
N LEU A 33 6.29 1.72 -5.80
CA LEU A 33 7.16 1.18 -4.77
C LEU A 33 7.86 -0.06 -5.29
N ARG A 34 9.17 -0.17 -5.01
CA ARG A 34 10.01 -1.28 -5.48
C ARG A 34 10.45 -2.17 -4.33
N ALA A 35 10.60 -3.46 -4.65
CA ALA A 35 11.23 -4.42 -3.76
C ALA A 35 12.73 -4.09 -3.62
N ASN A 36 13.18 -3.86 -2.38
CA ASN A 36 14.59 -3.69 -2.03
C ASN A 36 14.97 -4.87 -1.13
N LEU A 37 15.26 -6.00 -1.77
CA LEU A 37 15.50 -7.27 -1.08
C LEU A 37 16.80 -7.25 -0.29
N ALA A 38 16.88 -8.10 0.73
CA ALA A 38 18.12 -8.40 1.45
C ALA A 38 19.20 -8.86 0.47
N GLU A 39 20.46 -8.61 0.81
CA GLU A 39 21.58 -8.83 -0.10
C GLU A 39 21.65 -10.27 -0.64
N GLU A 40 21.36 -11.24 0.21
CA GLU A 40 21.34 -12.67 -0.15
C GLU A 40 20.26 -13.01 -1.19
N ASP A 41 19.14 -12.29 -1.22
CA ASP A 41 18.03 -12.55 -2.13
C ASP A 41 18.07 -11.71 -3.42
N ARG A 42 18.97 -10.72 -3.51
CA ARG A 42 19.00 -9.79 -4.67
C ARG A 42 19.23 -10.49 -5.99
N ARG A 43 20.00 -11.59 -6.00
CA ARG A 43 20.34 -12.32 -7.22
C ARG A 43 19.23 -13.29 -7.64
N THR A 44 18.59 -13.96 -6.69
CA THR A 44 17.62 -15.03 -6.95
C THR A 44 16.17 -14.59 -6.87
N GLY A 45 15.91 -13.50 -6.15
CA GLY A 45 14.56 -13.05 -5.83
C GLY A 45 13.97 -13.80 -4.64
N PHE A 46 12.74 -13.44 -4.31
CA PHE A 46 11.93 -14.02 -3.25
C PHE A 46 10.67 -14.63 -3.84
N THR A 47 10.45 -15.94 -3.64
CA THR A 47 9.28 -16.65 -4.21
C THR A 47 8.14 -16.72 -3.20
N LEU A 48 6.95 -16.36 -3.66
CA LEU A 48 5.70 -16.40 -2.93
C LEU A 48 4.80 -17.48 -3.54
N ASP A 49 4.64 -18.59 -2.84
CA ASP A 49 3.77 -19.68 -3.26
C ASP A 49 2.28 -19.30 -3.21
N PRO A 50 1.41 -19.99 -3.97
CA PRO A 50 -0.04 -19.79 -3.90
C PRO A 50 -0.57 -19.81 -2.46
N MET A 51 -1.46 -18.86 -2.14
CA MET A 51 -2.07 -18.65 -0.81
C MET A 51 -1.09 -18.24 0.31
N HIS A 52 0.20 -18.06 0.02
CA HIS A 52 1.16 -17.53 0.99
C HIS A 52 1.24 -16.00 0.91
N ARG A 53 1.64 -15.40 2.03
CA ARG A 53 1.86 -13.97 2.17
C ARG A 53 3.17 -13.67 2.88
N ALA A 54 3.78 -12.56 2.53
CA ALA A 54 5.00 -12.07 3.18
C ALA A 54 5.10 -10.55 3.06
N VAL A 55 5.90 -9.95 3.93
CA VAL A 55 6.26 -8.54 3.83
C VAL A 55 7.52 -8.42 2.99
N VAL A 56 7.41 -7.69 1.89
CA VAL A 56 8.54 -7.38 1.00
C VAL A 56 9.09 -6.00 1.37
N PRO A 57 10.38 -5.89 1.71
CA PRO A 57 10.97 -4.62 2.10
C PRO A 57 11.11 -3.67 0.90
N THR A 58 10.93 -2.37 1.15
CA THR A 58 11.21 -1.31 0.17
C THR A 58 12.56 -0.64 0.40
N GLY A 59 13.22 -0.93 1.53
CA GLY A 59 14.45 -0.26 1.96
C GLY A 59 14.26 1.18 2.37
N LEU A 60 13.02 1.64 2.55
CA LEU A 60 12.69 3.03 2.85
C LEU A 60 12.09 3.18 4.26
N ARG A 61 12.33 4.34 4.86
CA ARG A 61 11.53 4.92 5.95
C ARG A 61 11.01 6.27 5.50
N VAL A 62 9.80 6.61 5.90
CA VAL A 62 9.11 7.81 5.43
C VAL A 62 8.67 8.70 6.59
N GLU A 63 8.62 10.01 6.33
CA GLU A 63 7.98 10.99 7.18
C GLU A 63 6.92 11.69 6.35
N ILE A 64 5.67 11.38 6.66
CA ILE A 64 4.49 11.95 5.99
C ILE A 64 4.07 13.20 6.77
N PRO A 65 3.77 14.33 6.11
CA PRO A 65 3.34 15.53 6.82
C PRO A 65 2.01 15.30 7.55
N PRO A 66 1.82 15.93 8.75
CA PRO A 66 0.54 15.86 9.47
C PRO A 66 -0.65 16.25 8.59
N GLY A 67 -1.78 15.58 8.80
CA GLY A 67 -2.99 15.75 8.00
C GLY A 67 -3.01 14.92 6.69
N PHE A 68 -2.01 14.08 6.47
CA PHE A 68 -1.95 13.15 5.35
C PHE A 68 -1.61 11.75 5.84
N GLU A 69 -2.01 10.75 5.04
CA GLU A 69 -1.59 9.35 5.12
C GLU A 69 -0.91 8.92 3.83
N MET A 70 -0.21 7.80 3.86
CA MET A 70 0.20 7.07 2.67
C MET A 70 -0.56 5.75 2.60
N GLN A 71 -1.34 5.57 1.53
CA GLN A 71 -2.01 4.31 1.25
C GLN A 71 -1.15 3.45 0.34
N ILE A 72 -0.94 2.20 0.73
CA ILE A 72 -0.25 1.22 -0.11
C ILE A 72 -1.30 0.39 -0.83
N ARG A 73 -1.30 0.48 -2.16
CA ARG A 73 -2.27 -0.17 -3.04
C ARG A 73 -1.59 -1.16 -3.98
N PRO A 74 -2.29 -2.24 -4.37
CA PRO A 74 -1.75 -3.19 -5.33
C PRO A 74 -1.60 -2.57 -6.73
N ARG A 75 -0.78 -3.20 -7.55
CA ARG A 75 -0.69 -2.88 -8.98
C ARG A 75 -1.62 -3.77 -9.78
N SER A 76 -2.46 -3.17 -10.62
CA SER A 76 -3.47 -3.88 -11.40
C SER A 76 -2.89 -4.99 -12.30
N GLY A 77 -1.72 -4.75 -12.89
CA GLY A 77 -1.06 -5.72 -13.75
C GLY A 77 -0.62 -6.98 -12.98
N LEU A 78 -0.07 -6.82 -11.77
CA LEU A 78 0.30 -7.97 -10.92
C LEU A 78 -0.93 -8.72 -10.42
N ALA A 79 -1.96 -7.98 -10.01
CA ALA A 79 -3.20 -8.57 -9.53
C ALA A 79 -3.90 -9.40 -10.63
N LEU A 80 -4.04 -8.83 -11.82
CA LEU A 80 -4.77 -9.51 -12.90
C LEU A 80 -3.99 -10.68 -13.52
N LYS A 81 -2.67 -10.51 -13.75
CA LYS A 81 -1.88 -11.53 -14.46
C LYS A 81 -1.37 -12.65 -13.54
N HIS A 82 -1.08 -12.33 -12.29
CA HIS A 82 -0.41 -13.25 -11.36
C HIS A 82 -1.16 -13.49 -10.06
N GLY A 83 -2.28 -12.79 -9.83
CA GLY A 83 -3.00 -12.88 -8.56
C GLY A 83 -2.25 -12.25 -7.37
N ILE A 84 -1.23 -11.44 -7.63
CA ILE A 84 -0.45 -10.78 -6.56
C ILE A 84 -1.15 -9.51 -6.14
N THR A 85 -1.50 -9.44 -4.87
CA THR A 85 -2.19 -8.30 -4.26
C THR A 85 -1.72 -8.09 -2.82
N LEU A 86 -2.38 -7.18 -2.09
CA LEU A 86 -2.12 -6.92 -0.68
C LEU A 86 -3.27 -7.47 0.16
N PRO A 87 -3.00 -8.29 1.19
CA PRO A 87 -4.07 -8.83 2.06
C PRO A 87 -4.75 -7.72 2.90
N ASN A 88 -4.06 -6.59 3.11
CA ASN A 88 -4.53 -5.41 3.85
C ASN A 88 -4.83 -4.22 2.92
N THR A 89 -5.42 -4.46 1.76
CA THR A 89 -5.70 -3.41 0.76
C THR A 89 -6.81 -2.45 1.20
N PRO A 90 -6.56 -1.13 1.23
CA PRO A 90 -5.25 -0.48 1.17
C PRO A 90 -4.47 -0.63 2.48
N GLY A 91 -3.14 -0.77 2.37
CA GLY A 91 -2.27 -0.61 3.54
C GLY A 91 -2.27 0.85 4.00
N THR A 92 -2.21 1.09 5.30
CA THR A 92 -2.21 2.44 5.87
C THR A 92 -0.86 2.72 6.52
N ILE A 93 -0.23 3.82 6.14
CA ILE A 93 0.96 4.36 6.79
C ILE A 93 0.59 5.71 7.38
N ASP A 94 0.60 5.78 8.69
CA ASP A 94 0.27 6.97 9.46
C ASP A 94 1.38 8.02 9.39
N SER A 95 1.03 9.30 9.58
CA SER A 95 2.00 10.40 9.50
C SER A 95 3.09 10.36 10.57
N ASP A 96 2.82 9.71 11.70
CA ASP A 96 3.74 9.55 12.83
C ASP A 96 4.51 8.22 12.82
N TYR A 97 4.28 7.33 11.85
CA TYR A 97 5.06 6.11 11.70
C TYR A 97 6.47 6.39 11.18
N ARG A 98 7.49 5.81 11.82
CA ARG A 98 8.92 5.99 11.46
C ARG A 98 9.66 4.67 11.24
N GLY A 99 8.93 3.54 11.25
CA GLY A 99 9.50 2.23 10.99
C GLY A 99 9.82 1.99 9.50
N PRO A 100 10.40 0.83 9.18
CA PRO A 100 10.64 0.42 7.80
C PRO A 100 9.33 0.30 7.01
N LEU A 101 9.33 0.82 5.78
CA LEU A 101 8.21 0.68 4.85
C LEU A 101 8.28 -0.67 4.16
N GLY A 102 7.40 -1.59 4.54
CA GLY A 102 7.23 -2.89 3.93
C GLY A 102 5.90 -3.00 3.20
N VAL A 103 5.84 -3.83 2.18
CA VAL A 103 4.63 -4.15 1.43
C VAL A 103 4.22 -5.58 1.74
N ALA A 104 3.07 -5.75 2.38
CA ALA A 104 2.48 -7.07 2.57
C ALA A 104 1.90 -7.56 1.24
N LEU A 105 2.49 -8.61 0.65
CA LEU A 105 1.99 -9.25 -0.55
C LEU A 105 1.36 -10.61 -0.22
N ILE A 106 0.32 -10.97 -0.97
CA ILE A 106 -0.28 -12.30 -1.01
C ILE A 106 -0.39 -12.78 -2.44
N ASN A 107 -0.13 -14.06 -2.66
CA ASN A 107 -0.34 -14.71 -3.94
C ASN A 107 -1.70 -15.43 -3.93
N LEU A 108 -2.70 -14.87 -4.62
CA LEU A 108 -4.01 -15.47 -4.87
C LEU A 108 -4.09 -16.17 -6.23
N GLY A 109 -2.96 -16.28 -6.93
CA GLY A 109 -2.84 -17.02 -8.18
C GLY A 109 -2.67 -18.52 -7.96
N ALA A 110 -2.58 -19.27 -9.05
CA ALA A 110 -2.39 -20.72 -9.04
C ALA A 110 -0.93 -21.15 -9.06
N GLU A 111 -0.02 -20.27 -9.47
CA GLU A 111 1.41 -20.56 -9.66
C GLU A 111 2.27 -19.77 -8.67
N PRO A 112 3.44 -20.28 -8.27
CA PRO A 112 4.42 -19.52 -7.52
C PRO A 112 4.82 -18.25 -8.27
N TYR A 113 5.00 -17.15 -7.55
CA TYR A 113 5.45 -15.87 -8.10
C TYR A 113 6.74 -15.42 -7.46
N THR A 114 7.76 -15.16 -8.27
CA THR A 114 9.05 -14.65 -7.77
C THR A 114 9.11 -13.13 -7.91
N VAL A 115 9.27 -12.46 -6.78
CA VAL A 115 9.57 -11.03 -6.70
C VAL A 115 11.07 -10.85 -6.84
N HIS A 116 11.51 -10.12 -7.84
CA HIS A 116 12.94 -9.81 -8.03
C HIS A 116 13.28 -8.46 -7.40
N HIS A 117 14.56 -8.32 -7.05
CA HIS A 117 15.08 -7.05 -6.56
C HIS A 117 14.88 -5.94 -7.58
N GLY A 118 14.31 -4.80 -7.15
CA GLY A 118 13.96 -3.68 -8.02
C GLY A 118 12.59 -3.75 -8.68
N ASP A 119 11.87 -4.87 -8.57
CA ASP A 119 10.51 -4.98 -9.11
C ASP A 119 9.56 -3.95 -8.49
N ARG A 120 8.69 -3.39 -9.31
CA ARG A 120 7.59 -2.55 -8.85
C ARG A 120 6.47 -3.43 -8.31
N ILE A 121 6.31 -3.46 -7.00
CA ILE A 121 5.44 -4.41 -6.28
C ILE A 121 4.11 -3.82 -5.80
N ALA A 122 4.06 -2.51 -5.64
CA ALA A 122 2.90 -1.77 -5.15
C ALA A 122 2.97 -0.32 -5.60
N GLN A 123 1.99 0.48 -5.21
CA GLN A 123 1.98 1.92 -5.41
C GLN A 123 1.55 2.65 -4.13
N ALA A 124 2.19 3.79 -3.85
CA ALA A 124 1.89 4.67 -2.73
C ALA A 124 1.01 5.83 -3.18
N VAL A 125 -0.11 6.04 -2.51
CA VAL A 125 -1.02 7.17 -2.74
C VAL A 125 -1.04 8.04 -1.50
N ILE A 126 -0.74 9.33 -1.63
CA ILE A 126 -0.84 10.30 -0.53
C ILE A 126 -2.25 10.86 -0.52
N ALA A 127 -2.94 10.74 0.60
CA ALA A 127 -4.31 11.19 0.77
C ALA A 127 -4.44 12.08 2.02
N PRO A 128 -5.33 13.09 2.01
CA PRO A 128 -5.65 13.85 3.22
C PRO A 128 -6.42 12.98 4.20
N VAL A 129 -6.21 13.22 5.49
CA VAL A 129 -6.86 12.50 6.59
C VAL A 129 -7.73 13.45 7.40
N VAL A 130 -8.94 13.00 7.68
CA VAL A 130 -9.84 13.65 8.63
C VAL A 130 -10.04 12.71 9.82
N GLN A 131 -9.66 13.16 11.01
CA GLN A 131 -9.94 12.45 12.25
C GLN A 131 -11.27 12.95 12.83
N ALA A 132 -12.22 12.03 13.02
CA ALA A 132 -13.51 12.35 13.64
C ALA A 132 -13.44 12.19 15.17
N GLY A 133 -14.19 13.00 15.89
CA GLY A 133 -14.54 12.71 17.27
C GLY A 133 -15.63 11.62 17.30
N PHE A 134 -15.57 10.73 18.30
CA PHE A 134 -16.60 9.72 18.54
C PHE A 134 -17.33 10.08 19.82
N GLU A 135 -18.67 10.19 19.75
CA GLU A 135 -19.55 10.52 20.87
C GLU A 135 -20.60 9.41 21.03
N GLU A 136 -20.72 8.89 22.24
CA GLU A 136 -21.80 7.97 22.59
C GLU A 136 -23.09 8.74 22.80
N VAL A 137 -24.15 8.33 22.09
CA VAL A 137 -25.50 8.91 22.22
C VAL A 137 -26.52 7.80 22.44
N GLU A 138 -27.69 8.14 23.07
CA GLU A 138 -28.74 7.16 23.34
C GLU A 138 -29.46 6.71 22.07
N ALA A 139 -29.56 7.56 21.06
CA ALA A 139 -30.23 7.26 19.79
C ALA A 139 -29.62 8.05 18.62
N LEU A 140 -29.67 7.46 17.43
CA LEU A 140 -29.26 8.12 16.18
C LEU A 140 -30.47 8.79 15.51
N GLY A 141 -30.22 9.84 14.73
CA GLY A 141 -31.24 10.49 13.90
C GLY A 141 -31.82 9.51 12.86
N GLU A 142 -33.13 9.69 12.57
CA GLU A 142 -33.82 8.89 11.57
C GLU A 142 -33.47 9.35 10.15
N THR A 143 -33.44 8.38 9.20
CA THR A 143 -33.23 8.64 7.76
C THR A 143 -34.20 7.79 6.93
N ALA A 144 -34.47 8.22 5.69
CA ALA A 144 -35.33 7.46 4.77
C ALA A 144 -34.76 6.06 4.45
N ARG A 145 -33.44 5.86 4.53
CA ARG A 145 -32.79 4.56 4.34
C ARG A 145 -32.93 3.66 5.57
N GLY A 146 -32.99 4.25 6.78
CA GLY A 146 -33.04 3.52 8.04
C GLY A 146 -31.91 2.48 8.16
N SER A 147 -32.24 1.25 8.52
CA SER A 147 -31.31 0.12 8.67
C SER A 147 -31.00 -0.62 7.37
N GLY A 148 -31.48 -0.17 6.22
CA GLY A 148 -31.29 -0.84 4.93
C GLY A 148 -29.81 -0.91 4.51
N GLY A 149 -29.28 -2.12 4.34
CA GLY A 149 -27.92 -2.42 3.94
C GLY A 149 -27.83 -3.70 3.11
N PHE A 150 -26.62 -4.18 2.79
CA PHE A 150 -26.34 -5.45 2.10
C PHE A 150 -27.18 -5.68 0.83
N GLY A 151 -27.37 -4.62 0.01
CA GLY A 151 -28.13 -4.70 -1.23
C GLY A 151 -29.63 -4.48 -1.06
N SER A 152 -30.10 -3.86 0.04
CA SER A 152 -31.50 -3.52 0.30
C SER A 152 -32.14 -2.65 -0.79
N THR A 153 -31.33 -1.97 -1.63
CA THR A 153 -31.79 -1.17 -2.79
C THR A 153 -31.97 -2.00 -4.07
N GLY A 154 -31.76 -3.32 -4.00
CA GLY A 154 -31.87 -4.23 -5.13
C GLY A 154 -30.64 -4.27 -6.03
N LYS A 155 -30.68 -5.19 -7.02
CA LYS A 155 -29.60 -5.37 -8.02
C LYS A 155 -29.89 -4.65 -9.35
N ARG A 156 -31.03 -3.99 -9.50
CA ARG A 156 -31.46 -3.21 -10.67
C ARG A 156 -32.31 -2.02 -10.23
#